data_5727b2179b81e97dce9e3345a9a64682
#
_entry.id   5727b2179b81e97dce9e3345a9a64682
#
_cell.length_a   1.000
_cell.length_b   1.000
_cell.length_c   1.000
_cell.angle_alpha   90.00
_cell.angle_beta   90.00
_cell.angle_gamma   90.00
#
_symmetry.space_group_name_H-M   'P 1'
#
loop_
_entity.id
_entity.type
_entity.pdbx_description
1 polymer ?
#
loop_
_entity_poly.entity_id
_entity_poly.type
_entity_poly.pdbx_seq_one_letter_code
_entity_poly.pdbx_strand_id
1 'polypeptide(L)'
;MITQHTFNDIAAQISTATQSQFDIIATQSVSGGDINRAFMLQGAKQHYFVKLNRANLLAMFAAEFDGLNAIADTNTIQTPRPILYGQAETFSFLVLDYIEFTHMTPTAQRTLGEQLANLHQQKQSYFGWHRDNTIGST
;
A
#
# COMPACT_ATOMS: atom_id res chain seq x y z
N MET A 1 -18.20 11.00 3.35
CA MET A 1 -17.79 11.26 1.93
C MET A 1 -16.33 11.67 1.96
N ILE A 2 -15.48 11.14 1.07
CA ILE A 2 -14.08 11.59 0.97
C ILE A 2 -14.09 12.99 0.36
N THR A 3 -13.42 13.92 1.02
CA THR A 3 -13.37 15.34 0.65
C THR A 3 -11.94 15.76 0.30
N GLN A 4 -11.77 16.96 -0.23
CA GLN A 4 -10.43 17.55 -0.43
C GLN A 4 -9.68 17.67 0.91
N HIS A 5 -10.40 17.91 2.01
CA HIS A 5 -9.80 18.01 3.34
C HIS A 5 -9.20 16.67 3.78
N THR A 6 -9.88 15.53 3.52
CA THR A 6 -9.33 14.19 3.75
C THR A 6 -7.99 13.99 3.02
N PHE A 7 -7.92 14.38 1.75
CA PHE A 7 -6.68 14.25 0.96
C PHE A 7 -5.58 15.20 1.44
N ASN A 8 -5.91 16.41 1.85
CA ASN A 8 -4.93 17.36 2.40
C ASN A 8 -4.33 16.86 3.72
N ASP A 9 -5.14 16.27 4.58
CA ASP A 9 -4.66 15.64 5.82
C ASP A 9 -3.71 14.47 5.51
N ILE A 10 -4.07 13.60 4.57
CA ILE A 10 -3.19 12.50 4.13
C ILE A 10 -1.88 13.06 3.58
N ALA A 11 -1.90 14.11 2.75
CA ALA A 11 -0.69 14.72 2.21
C ALA A 11 0.23 15.30 3.29
N ALA A 12 -0.34 15.92 4.32
CA ALA A 12 0.42 16.41 5.47
C ALA A 12 1.09 15.25 6.24
N GLN A 13 0.39 14.14 6.42
CA GLN A 13 0.95 12.94 7.07
C GLN A 13 2.04 12.27 6.21
N ILE A 14 1.88 12.22 4.88
CA ILE A 14 2.94 11.78 3.95
C ILE A 14 4.17 12.66 4.10
N SER A 15 3.99 13.99 4.10
CA SER A 15 5.10 14.94 4.23
C SER A 15 5.89 14.72 5.53
N THR A 16 5.20 14.47 6.64
CA THR A 16 5.83 14.16 7.92
C THR A 16 6.58 12.82 7.88
N ALA A 17 5.96 11.77 7.37
CA ALA A 17 6.54 10.43 7.32
C ALA A 17 7.76 10.34 6.41
N THR A 18 7.76 11.07 5.29
CA THR A 18 8.85 11.08 4.31
C THR A 18 9.90 12.18 4.57
N GLN A 19 9.64 13.07 5.53
CA GLN A 19 10.47 14.25 5.81
C GLN A 19 10.68 15.12 4.55
N SER A 20 9.69 15.16 3.68
CA SER A 20 9.72 15.89 2.41
C SER A 20 8.34 16.45 2.10
N GLN A 21 8.26 17.71 1.71
CA GLN A 21 7.00 18.34 1.33
C GLN A 21 6.33 17.58 0.19
N PHE A 22 5.10 17.17 0.40
CA PHE A 22 4.24 16.54 -0.60
C PHE A 22 2.92 17.31 -0.72
N ASP A 23 2.71 17.89 -1.89
CA ASP A 23 1.49 18.60 -2.25
C ASP A 23 0.78 17.86 -3.38
N ILE A 24 -0.52 17.62 -3.19
CA ILE A 24 -1.34 16.94 -4.20
C ILE A 24 -1.74 17.93 -5.28
N ILE A 25 -1.34 17.64 -6.52
CA ILE A 25 -1.73 18.37 -7.74
C ILE A 25 -3.06 17.83 -8.28
N ALA A 26 -3.23 16.50 -8.27
CA ALA A 26 -4.42 15.82 -8.75
C ALA A 26 -4.62 14.50 -8.01
N THR A 27 -5.87 14.03 -7.98
CA THR A 27 -6.24 12.71 -7.51
C THR A 27 -6.96 11.95 -8.59
N GLN A 28 -6.64 10.68 -8.76
CA GLN A 28 -7.31 9.81 -9.73
C GLN A 28 -7.80 8.55 -9.02
N SER A 29 -9.08 8.24 -9.16
CA SER A 29 -9.63 6.98 -8.66
C SER A 29 -9.03 5.81 -9.43
N VAL A 30 -8.61 4.79 -8.70
CA VAL A 30 -8.09 3.54 -9.26
C VAL A 30 -9.13 2.44 -9.03
N SER A 31 -9.56 1.81 -10.11
CA SER A 31 -10.50 0.67 -10.06
C SER A 31 -9.76 -0.64 -9.79
N GLY A 32 -10.43 -1.62 -9.20
CA GLY A 32 -9.92 -2.98 -9.04
C GLY A 32 -9.90 -3.53 -7.62
N GLY A 33 -10.43 -2.82 -6.62
CA GLY A 33 -10.60 -3.33 -5.25
C GLY A 33 -12.06 -3.28 -4.82
N ASP A 34 -12.60 -4.41 -4.35
CA ASP A 34 -14.01 -4.49 -3.93
C ASP A 34 -14.23 -3.98 -2.50
N ILE A 35 -13.17 -3.87 -1.68
CA ILE A 35 -13.27 -3.59 -0.25
C ILE A 35 -12.85 -2.17 0.08
N ASN A 36 -11.79 -1.68 -0.54
CA ASN A 36 -11.22 -0.37 -0.29
C ASN A 36 -11.44 0.57 -1.48
N ARG A 37 -11.61 1.86 -1.19
CA ARG A 37 -11.50 2.89 -2.23
C ARG A 37 -10.04 3.21 -2.46
N ALA A 38 -9.60 3.19 -3.70
CA ALA A 38 -8.20 3.41 -4.04
C ALA A 38 -8.04 4.64 -4.94
N PHE A 39 -6.95 5.38 -4.71
CA PHE A 39 -6.62 6.58 -5.47
C PHE A 39 -5.12 6.65 -5.74
N MET A 40 -4.77 7.23 -6.88
CA MET A 40 -3.44 7.75 -7.13
C MET A 40 -3.42 9.22 -6.70
N LEU A 41 -2.45 9.58 -5.86
CA LEU A 41 -2.18 10.95 -5.47
C LEU A 41 -0.99 11.45 -6.29
N GLN A 42 -1.25 12.39 -7.19
CA GLN A 42 -0.22 12.96 -8.04
C GLN A 42 0.42 14.17 -7.35
N GLY A 43 1.71 14.12 -7.12
CA GLY A 43 2.54 15.26 -6.74
C GLY A 43 3.44 15.70 -7.90
N ALA A 44 4.22 16.77 -7.70
CA ALA A 44 5.08 17.32 -8.73
C ALA A 44 6.22 16.37 -9.17
N LYS A 45 6.78 15.61 -8.24
CA LYS A 45 7.92 14.71 -8.48
C LYS A 45 7.63 13.26 -8.09
N GLN A 46 6.70 13.06 -7.17
CA GLN A 46 6.40 11.78 -6.57
C GLN A 46 4.90 11.53 -6.66
N HIS A 47 4.52 10.29 -6.92
CA HIS A 47 3.14 9.82 -6.86
C HIS A 47 3.00 8.75 -5.79
N TYR A 48 1.85 8.70 -5.14
CA TYR A 48 1.53 7.68 -4.14
C TYR A 48 0.22 6.99 -4.50
N PHE A 49 0.11 5.76 -4.08
CA PHE A 49 -1.12 4.99 -4.10
C PHE A 49 -1.71 4.98 -2.69
N VAL A 50 -2.98 5.34 -2.55
CA VAL A 50 -3.66 5.34 -1.26
C VAL A 50 -4.91 4.48 -1.30
N LYS A 51 -5.06 3.63 -0.28
CA LYS A 51 -6.30 2.92 0.02
C LYS A 51 -7.01 3.60 1.17
N LEU A 52 -8.32 3.75 1.07
CA LEU A 52 -9.17 4.31 2.13
C LEU A 52 -10.31 3.36 2.48
N ASN A 53 -10.63 3.30 3.77
CA ASN A 53 -11.79 2.60 4.30
C ASN A 53 -12.31 3.33 5.56
N ARG A 54 -13.34 2.78 6.21
CA ARG A 54 -13.88 3.31 7.46
C ARG A 54 -12.81 3.34 8.55
N ALA A 55 -12.86 4.33 9.45
CA ALA A 55 -11.87 4.52 10.51
C ALA A 55 -11.66 3.28 11.41
N ASN A 56 -12.73 2.51 11.65
CA ASN A 56 -12.68 1.30 12.47
C ASN A 56 -11.90 0.12 11.83
N LEU A 57 -11.48 0.24 10.55
CA LEU A 57 -10.70 -0.77 9.84
C LEU A 57 -9.19 -0.45 9.80
N LEU A 58 -8.72 0.44 10.67
CA LEU A 58 -7.29 0.78 10.76
C LEU A 58 -6.39 -0.44 10.99
N ALA A 59 -6.85 -1.41 11.81
CA ALA A 59 -6.09 -2.63 12.09
C ALA A 59 -5.84 -3.49 10.83
N MET A 60 -6.75 -3.47 9.86
CA MET A 60 -6.58 -4.14 8.57
C MET A 60 -5.42 -3.50 7.78
N PHE A 61 -5.35 -2.17 7.74
CA PHE A 61 -4.24 -1.47 7.07
C PHE A 61 -2.91 -1.62 7.80
N ALA A 62 -2.92 -1.67 9.13
CA ALA A 62 -1.72 -1.99 9.91
C ALA A 62 -1.19 -3.39 9.58
N ALA A 63 -2.08 -4.38 9.42
CA ALA A 63 -1.70 -5.74 9.05
C ALA A 63 -1.13 -5.80 7.61
N GLU A 64 -1.73 -5.09 6.67
CA GLU A 64 -1.23 -4.99 5.29
C GLU A 64 0.14 -4.29 5.23
N PHE A 65 0.31 -3.22 5.99
CA PHE A 65 1.59 -2.51 6.13
C PHE A 65 2.70 -3.43 6.62
N ASP A 66 2.45 -4.19 7.69
CA ASP A 66 3.43 -5.15 8.23
C ASP A 66 3.73 -6.27 7.23
N GLY A 67 2.71 -6.79 6.55
CA GLY A 67 2.88 -7.85 5.54
C GLY A 67 3.73 -7.41 4.35
N LEU A 68 3.50 -6.20 3.82
CA LEU A 68 4.29 -5.65 2.71
C LEU A 68 5.75 -5.39 3.12
N ASN A 69 5.99 -4.87 4.33
CA ASN A 69 7.35 -4.71 4.85
C ASN A 69 8.05 -6.06 5.00
N ALA A 70 7.38 -7.07 5.55
CA ALA A 70 7.96 -8.41 5.69
C ALA A 70 8.34 -9.03 4.34
N ILE A 71 7.54 -8.83 3.29
CA ILE A 71 7.90 -9.27 1.93
C ILE A 71 9.09 -8.48 1.41
N ALA A 72 9.09 -7.16 1.56
CA ALA A 72 10.19 -6.30 1.10
C ALA A 72 11.52 -6.66 1.76
N ASP A 73 11.53 -6.97 3.05
CA ASP A 73 12.71 -7.34 3.82
C ASP A 73 13.37 -8.64 3.33
N THR A 74 12.63 -9.51 2.64
CA THR A 74 13.19 -10.74 2.03
C THR A 74 14.10 -10.45 0.84
N ASN A 75 13.97 -9.31 0.19
CA ASN A 75 14.67 -8.94 -1.04
C ASN A 75 14.53 -9.98 -2.18
N THR A 76 13.42 -10.69 -2.22
CA THR A 76 13.16 -11.76 -3.22
C THR A 76 12.27 -11.28 -4.35
N ILE A 77 11.29 -10.46 -4.04
CA ILE A 77 10.31 -9.95 -4.99
C ILE A 77 10.02 -8.48 -4.69
N GLN A 78 9.90 -7.67 -5.74
CA GLN A 78 9.54 -6.28 -5.58
C GLN A 78 8.04 -6.13 -5.35
N THR A 79 7.67 -5.41 -4.29
CA THR A 79 6.31 -5.02 -3.95
C THR A 79 6.21 -3.51 -3.81
N PRO A 80 5.01 -2.91 -3.86
CA PRO A 80 4.84 -1.52 -3.47
C PRO A 80 5.39 -1.30 -2.05
N ARG A 81 6.23 -0.30 -1.87
CA ARG A 81 6.76 0.03 -0.54
C ARG A 81 5.67 0.71 0.28
N PRO A 82 5.34 0.22 1.47
CA PRO A 82 4.41 0.91 2.36
C PRO A 82 5.10 2.13 2.99
N ILE A 83 4.43 3.27 2.95
CA ILE A 83 4.96 4.55 3.46
C ILE A 83 4.42 4.82 4.87
N LEU A 84 3.10 4.81 5.02
CA LEU A 84 2.41 4.95 6.30
C LEU A 84 0.99 4.42 6.20
N TYR A 85 0.42 4.15 7.35
CA TYR A 85 -1.03 3.99 7.53
C TYR A 85 -1.49 4.91 8.66
N GLY A 86 -2.76 5.29 8.67
CA GLY A 86 -3.27 6.22 9.66
C GLY A 86 -4.76 6.48 9.52
N GLN A 87 -5.18 7.57 10.14
CA GLN A 87 -6.55 8.06 10.06
C GLN A 87 -6.56 9.51 9.56
N ALA A 88 -7.56 9.83 8.75
CA ALA A 88 -7.86 11.16 8.26
C ALA A 88 -9.38 11.34 8.32
N GLU A 89 -9.87 12.28 9.11
CA GLU A 89 -11.30 12.50 9.39
C GLU A 89 -11.97 11.19 9.88
N THR A 90 -12.92 10.68 9.09
CA THR A 90 -13.71 9.45 9.40
C THR A 90 -13.18 8.21 8.66
N PHE A 91 -12.01 8.31 8.06
CA PHE A 91 -11.38 7.25 7.28
C PHE A 91 -10.11 6.74 7.93
N SER A 92 -9.84 5.45 7.77
CA SER A 92 -8.50 4.88 7.84
C SER A 92 -7.89 4.83 6.44
N PHE A 93 -6.57 4.85 6.35
CA PHE A 93 -5.87 4.80 5.07
C PHE A 93 -4.53 4.05 5.17
N LEU A 94 -4.07 3.59 4.01
CA LEU A 94 -2.73 3.05 3.78
C LEU A 94 -2.15 3.72 2.53
N VAL A 95 -0.95 4.28 2.66
CA VAL A 95 -0.19 4.89 1.57
C VAL A 95 0.95 3.97 1.15
N LEU A 96 1.05 3.74 -0.14
CA LEU A 96 2.09 2.94 -0.78
C LEU A 96 2.78 3.76 -1.87
N ASP A 97 3.99 3.35 -2.26
CA ASP A 97 4.59 3.81 -3.51
C ASP A 97 3.63 3.53 -4.67
N TYR A 98 3.55 4.47 -5.61
CA TYR A 98 2.81 4.25 -6.84
C TYR A 98 3.66 3.45 -7.83
N ILE A 99 3.10 2.36 -8.34
CA ILE A 99 3.72 1.55 -9.40
C ILE A 99 2.93 1.76 -10.68
N GLU A 100 3.60 2.25 -11.70
CA GLU A 100 3.03 2.34 -13.04
C GLU A 100 3.05 0.96 -13.70
N PHE A 101 1.87 0.50 -14.14
CA PHE A 101 1.73 -0.79 -14.79
C PHE A 101 2.10 -0.71 -16.27
N THR A 102 2.78 -1.75 -16.74
CA THR A 102 3.05 -1.99 -18.15
C THR A 102 2.47 -3.33 -18.58
N HIS A 103 2.58 -3.66 -19.85
CA HIS A 103 2.09 -4.94 -20.35
C HIS A 103 2.93 -6.10 -19.81
N MET A 104 2.23 -7.16 -19.40
CA MET A 104 2.87 -8.42 -19.00
C MET A 104 3.55 -9.07 -20.20
N THR A 105 4.82 -9.43 -20.03
CA THR A 105 5.60 -10.18 -21.04
C THR A 105 5.88 -11.61 -20.55
N PRO A 106 6.19 -12.57 -21.46
CA PRO A 106 6.60 -13.91 -21.05
C PRO A 106 7.82 -13.89 -20.12
N THR A 107 8.77 -12.99 -20.33
CA THR A 107 9.92 -12.80 -19.45
C THR A 107 9.48 -12.32 -18.06
N ALA A 108 8.57 -11.33 -17.98
CA ALA A 108 8.07 -10.84 -16.70
C ALA A 108 7.30 -11.94 -15.94
N GLN A 109 6.51 -12.78 -16.62
CA GLN A 109 5.83 -13.92 -16.01
C GLN A 109 6.81 -14.93 -15.41
N ARG A 110 7.89 -15.27 -16.13
CA ARG A 110 8.92 -16.17 -15.64
C ARG A 110 9.62 -15.58 -14.41
N THR A 111 10.04 -14.33 -14.49
CA THR A 111 10.68 -13.61 -13.38
C THR A 111 9.79 -13.58 -12.16
N LEU A 112 8.49 -13.31 -12.33
CA LEU A 112 7.52 -13.33 -11.23
C LEU A 112 7.46 -14.72 -10.57
N GLY A 113 7.40 -15.80 -11.36
CA GLY A 113 7.37 -17.16 -10.84
C GLY A 113 8.64 -17.52 -10.06
N GLU A 114 9.82 -17.15 -10.56
CA GLU A 114 11.10 -17.37 -9.90
C GLU A 114 11.21 -16.57 -8.59
N GLN A 115 10.83 -15.31 -8.60
CA GLN A 115 10.85 -14.45 -7.41
C GLN A 115 9.86 -14.93 -6.35
N LEU A 116 8.66 -15.35 -6.76
CA LEU A 116 7.67 -15.92 -5.85
C LEU A 116 8.16 -17.22 -5.21
N ALA A 117 8.81 -18.10 -5.98
CA ALA A 117 9.41 -19.31 -5.46
C ALA A 117 10.51 -19.00 -4.42
N ASN A 118 11.35 -18.00 -4.69
CA ASN A 118 12.38 -17.55 -3.75
C ASN A 118 11.76 -16.95 -2.46
N LEU A 119 10.66 -16.21 -2.57
CA LEU A 119 9.92 -15.73 -1.41
C LEU A 119 9.41 -16.89 -0.54
N HIS A 120 8.84 -17.92 -1.14
CA HIS A 120 8.31 -19.08 -0.43
C HIS A 120 9.40 -19.95 0.22
N GLN A 121 10.66 -19.78 -0.15
CA GLN A 121 11.80 -20.47 0.49
C GLN A 121 12.31 -19.76 1.74
N GLN A 122 11.84 -18.55 2.02
CA GLN A 122 12.23 -17.80 3.22
C GLN A 122 11.68 -18.47 4.47
N LYS A 123 12.59 -18.89 5.35
CA LYS A 123 12.24 -19.63 6.57
C LYS A 123 12.01 -18.66 7.73
N GLN A 124 11.03 -19.00 8.54
CA GLN A 124 10.74 -18.34 9.82
C GLN A 124 11.05 -19.30 10.97
N SER A 125 11.28 -18.73 12.17
CA SER A 125 11.54 -19.53 13.38
C SER A 125 10.28 -20.14 13.99
N TYR A 126 9.10 -19.80 13.49
CA TYR A 126 7.79 -20.26 13.98
C TYR A 126 6.82 -20.43 12.80
N PHE A 127 5.72 -21.15 13.04
CA PHE A 127 4.62 -21.29 12.10
C PHE A 127 3.59 -20.18 12.30
N GLY A 128 2.96 -19.76 11.19
CA GLY A 128 1.93 -18.73 11.20
C GLY A 128 2.49 -17.31 11.13
N TRP A 129 1.63 -16.34 11.38
CA TRP A 129 1.94 -14.92 11.39
C TRP A 129 1.79 -14.34 12.80
N HIS A 130 2.56 -13.31 13.15
CA HIS A 130 2.62 -12.76 14.50
C HIS A 130 1.37 -11.98 14.92
N ARG A 131 0.45 -11.74 14.00
CA ARG A 131 -0.81 -11.01 14.24
C ARG A 131 -1.93 -11.57 13.35
N ASP A 132 -3.17 -11.28 13.74
CA ASP A 132 -4.34 -11.58 12.92
C ASP A 132 -4.29 -10.76 11.62
N ASN A 133 -4.73 -11.39 10.55
CA ASN A 133 -4.81 -10.81 9.22
C ASN A 133 -6.19 -11.05 8.63
N THR A 134 -6.50 -10.39 7.53
CA THR A 134 -7.78 -10.51 6.84
C THR A 134 -7.60 -11.06 5.42
N ILE A 135 -8.59 -11.82 4.97
CA ILE A 135 -8.73 -12.22 3.56
C ILE A 135 -10.05 -11.62 3.07
N GLY A 136 -9.99 -10.67 2.17
CA GLY A 136 -11.17 -9.95 1.74
C GLY A 136 -11.79 -9.16 2.90
N SER A 137 -13.10 -9.32 3.09
CA SER A 137 -13.86 -8.68 4.17
C SER A 137 -13.92 -9.51 5.46
N THR A 138 -13.24 -10.63 5.51
CA THR A 138 -13.27 -11.58 6.63
C THR A 138 -12.10 -11.35 7.55
#